data_64d253207f7b8488409e18d265510b28
#
_entry.id   64d253207f7b8488409e18d265510b28
#
_cell.length_a   1.000
_cell.length_b   1.000
_cell.length_c   1.000
_cell.angle_alpha   90.00
_cell.angle_beta   90.00
_cell.angle_gamma   90.00
#
_symmetry.space_group_name_H-M   'P 1'
#
loop_
_entity.id
_entity.type
_entity.pdbx_description
1 polymer ?
#
loop_
_entity_poly.entity_id
_entity_poly.type
_entity_poly.pdbx_seq_one_letter_code
_entity_poly.pdbx_strand_id
1 'polypeptide(L)'
;MMQSTKVTLLKACSLLFALCVLTNFANAQTTTGSLNDLSFLEGHWKGTYNGGPIEAGWTAPEGNNIMGYIRMIKDDKPALYEVFAFEPGEKGPIARVKHFKPGLIALEEKNVSDTYNFIEAKKNQALFEKDDVSVRIIYERRSQNQLVIQRGKMEDNKWVFMDLFVFTRVP
;
A
#
# COMPACT_ATOMS: atom_id res chain seq x y z
N MET A 1 -23.04 -54.15 36.95
CA MET A 1 -23.44 -52.74 36.95
C MET A 1 -22.29 -51.76 36.62
N MET A 2 -21.31 -52.17 35.79
CA MET A 2 -20.11 -51.40 35.50
C MET A 2 -19.90 -51.03 34.02
N GLN A 3 -20.82 -51.32 33.11
CA GLN A 3 -20.69 -51.00 31.68
C GLN A 3 -21.38 -49.69 31.24
N SER A 4 -22.31 -49.17 32.04
CA SER A 4 -23.07 -47.97 31.68
C SER A 4 -22.23 -46.64 31.79
N THR A 5 -21.30 -46.59 32.73
CA THR A 5 -20.52 -45.38 33.01
C THR A 5 -19.43 -45.08 31.95
N LYS A 6 -18.86 -46.11 31.31
CA LYS A 6 -17.83 -45.96 30.26
C LYS A 6 -18.37 -45.40 28.96
N VAL A 7 -19.58 -45.78 28.58
CA VAL A 7 -20.21 -45.31 27.32
C VAL A 7 -20.61 -43.84 27.43
N THR A 8 -21.03 -43.39 28.62
CA THR A 8 -21.42 -41.99 28.85
C THR A 8 -20.19 -41.04 28.82
N LEU A 9 -19.05 -41.51 29.36
CA LEU A 9 -17.80 -40.73 29.34
C LEU A 9 -17.23 -40.58 27.92
N LEU A 10 -17.28 -41.62 27.09
CA LEU A 10 -16.82 -41.55 25.71
C LEU A 10 -17.69 -40.62 24.84
N LYS A 11 -18.98 -40.58 25.06
CA LYS A 11 -19.90 -39.66 24.35
C LYS A 11 -19.68 -38.20 24.76
N ALA A 12 -19.38 -37.95 26.04
CA ALA A 12 -19.08 -36.61 26.54
C ALA A 12 -17.74 -36.06 25.98
N CYS A 13 -16.69 -36.89 25.90
CA CYS A 13 -15.42 -36.50 25.28
C CYS A 13 -15.55 -36.25 23.77
N SER A 14 -16.36 -37.01 23.04
CA SER A 14 -16.59 -36.78 21.61
C SER A 14 -17.34 -35.47 21.33
N LEU A 15 -18.29 -35.09 22.20
CA LEU A 15 -19.00 -33.81 22.06
C LEU A 15 -18.06 -32.58 22.37
N LEU A 16 -17.20 -32.69 23.37
CA LEU A 16 -16.25 -31.64 23.68
C LEU A 16 -15.21 -31.46 22.57
N PHE A 17 -14.74 -32.53 21.94
CA PHE A 17 -13.80 -32.47 20.84
C PHE A 17 -14.43 -31.85 19.57
N ALA A 18 -15.70 -32.14 19.29
CA ALA A 18 -16.43 -31.52 18.18
C ALA A 18 -16.69 -30.03 18.39
N LEU A 19 -16.86 -29.57 19.64
CA LEU A 19 -17.07 -28.15 19.96
C LEU A 19 -15.77 -27.33 19.84
N CYS A 20 -14.59 -27.91 20.08
CA CYS A 20 -13.29 -27.23 19.92
C CYS A 20 -12.86 -27.04 18.45
N VAL A 21 -13.41 -27.82 17.50
CA VAL A 21 -13.06 -27.71 16.08
C VAL A 21 -13.84 -26.58 15.38
N LEU A 22 -14.95 -26.11 15.95
CA LEU A 22 -15.82 -25.10 15.34
C LEU A 22 -15.39 -23.64 15.61
N THR A 23 -14.36 -23.41 16.43
CA THR A 23 -13.98 -22.05 16.83
C THR A 23 -12.83 -21.44 16.02
N ASN A 24 -12.30 -22.10 14.99
CA ASN A 24 -11.18 -21.62 14.20
C ASN A 24 -11.55 -21.12 12.79
N PHE A 25 -12.80 -20.72 12.55
CA PHE A 25 -13.06 -19.80 11.43
C PHE A 25 -12.64 -18.40 11.89
N ALA A 26 -11.33 -18.15 11.93
CA ALA A 26 -10.84 -16.78 11.88
C ALA A 26 -11.43 -16.18 10.61
N ASN A 27 -12.47 -15.37 10.75
CA ASN A 27 -12.87 -14.46 9.69
C ASN A 27 -11.62 -13.66 9.36
N ALA A 28 -10.96 -13.97 8.25
CA ALA A 28 -10.02 -13.05 7.63
C ALA A 28 -10.86 -11.81 7.31
N GLN A 29 -10.87 -10.85 8.22
CA GLN A 29 -11.51 -9.57 8.03
C GLN A 29 -10.78 -8.94 6.86
N THR A 30 -11.39 -8.98 5.67
CA THR A 30 -10.88 -8.22 4.53
C THR A 30 -10.92 -6.76 4.95
N THR A 31 -9.77 -6.20 5.30
CA THR A 31 -9.63 -4.79 5.57
C THR A 31 -9.91 -4.06 4.27
N THR A 32 -11.13 -3.55 4.14
CA THR A 32 -11.47 -2.62 3.06
C THR A 32 -10.86 -1.28 3.41
N GLY A 33 -9.85 -0.84 2.65
CA GLY A 33 -9.28 0.48 2.79
C GLY A 33 -10.15 1.56 2.16
N SER A 34 -9.91 2.79 2.54
CA SER A 34 -10.55 3.98 1.98
C SER A 34 -9.51 5.03 1.57
N LEU A 35 -9.90 6.00 0.75
CA LEU A 35 -9.04 7.13 0.42
C LEU A 35 -8.63 7.95 1.66
N ASN A 36 -9.46 7.97 2.69
CA ASN A 36 -9.15 8.66 3.95
C ASN A 36 -7.96 8.03 4.68
N ASP A 37 -7.70 6.73 4.48
CA ASP A 37 -6.52 6.06 5.04
C ASP A 37 -5.22 6.57 4.41
N LEU A 38 -5.31 7.27 3.27
CA LEU A 38 -4.20 7.89 2.56
C LEU A 38 -4.07 9.40 2.81
N SER A 39 -4.93 10.00 3.63
CA SER A 39 -4.91 11.45 3.91
C SER A 39 -3.57 11.95 4.47
N PHE A 40 -2.75 11.06 5.03
CA PHE A 40 -1.41 11.38 5.50
C PHE A 40 -0.42 11.77 4.39
N LEU A 41 -0.74 11.48 3.11
CA LEU A 41 0.08 11.88 1.96
C LEU A 41 -0.02 13.38 1.68
N GLU A 42 -1.15 14.00 2.03
CA GLU A 42 -1.44 15.40 1.71
C GLU A 42 -0.29 16.34 2.05
N GLY A 43 0.02 17.21 1.10
CA GLY A 43 1.02 18.27 1.26
C GLY A 43 2.07 18.30 0.18
N HIS A 44 3.06 19.20 0.38
CA HIS A 44 4.22 19.34 -0.48
C HIS A 44 5.48 18.82 0.22
N TRP A 45 6.30 18.13 -0.54
CA TRP A 45 7.41 17.37 -0.02
C TRP A 45 8.66 17.55 -0.90
N LYS A 46 9.84 17.64 -0.30
CA LYS A 46 11.13 17.75 -1.01
C LYS A 46 12.15 16.79 -0.43
N GLY A 47 13.03 16.30 -1.28
CA GLY A 47 14.11 15.39 -0.90
C GLY A 47 15.23 15.37 -1.91
N THR A 48 16.07 14.35 -1.82
CA THR A 48 17.15 14.10 -2.78
C THR A 48 17.05 12.65 -3.25
N TYR A 49 17.20 12.45 -4.54
CA TYR A 49 17.22 11.11 -5.16
C TYR A 49 18.31 11.03 -6.22
N ASN A 50 19.19 10.02 -6.12
CA ASN A 50 20.34 9.84 -7.03
C ASN A 50 21.18 11.11 -7.21
N GLY A 51 21.40 11.88 -6.13
CA GLY A 51 22.21 13.10 -6.13
C GLY A 51 21.50 14.35 -6.65
N GLY A 52 20.26 14.24 -7.14
CA GLY A 52 19.47 15.37 -7.63
C GLY A 52 18.27 15.69 -6.73
N PRO A 53 17.70 16.90 -6.83
CA PRO A 53 16.47 17.24 -6.14
C PRO A 53 15.28 16.39 -6.61
N ILE A 54 14.42 16.01 -5.68
CA ILE A 54 13.12 15.39 -5.93
C ILE A 54 12.07 16.14 -5.14
N GLU A 55 10.90 16.36 -5.73
CA GLU A 55 9.76 16.91 -5.01
C GLU A 55 8.49 16.14 -5.34
N ALA A 56 7.54 16.19 -4.42
CA ALA A 56 6.25 15.55 -4.54
C ALA A 56 5.14 16.42 -3.97
N GLY A 57 3.92 16.21 -4.44
CA GLY A 57 2.73 16.83 -3.88
C GLY A 57 1.54 15.91 -4.02
N TRP A 58 0.68 15.90 -3.00
CA TRP A 58 -0.61 15.19 -3.02
C TRP A 58 -1.71 16.08 -2.48
N THR A 59 -2.89 15.99 -3.10
CA THR A 59 -4.11 16.65 -2.61
C THR A 59 -4.68 15.90 -1.41
N ALA A 60 -5.55 16.57 -0.64
CA ALA A 60 -6.45 15.89 0.26
C ALA A 60 -7.40 14.96 -0.52
N PRO A 61 -7.97 13.92 0.14
CA PRO A 61 -9.06 13.14 -0.45
C PRO A 61 -10.29 14.03 -0.70
N GLU A 62 -10.67 14.18 -1.98
CA GLU A 62 -11.86 14.93 -2.37
C GLU A 62 -12.42 14.36 -3.68
N GLY A 63 -13.75 14.37 -3.86
CA GLY A 63 -14.40 13.87 -5.07
C GLY A 63 -14.10 12.41 -5.40
N ASN A 64 -13.92 11.57 -4.39
CA ASN A 64 -13.48 10.18 -4.53
C ASN A 64 -12.13 10.02 -5.24
N ASN A 65 -11.20 10.95 -5.01
CA ASN A 65 -9.90 10.93 -5.64
C ASN A 65 -8.83 11.58 -4.74
N ILE A 66 -7.57 11.14 -4.91
CA ILE A 66 -6.37 11.87 -4.50
C ILE A 66 -5.50 11.99 -5.74
N MET A 67 -5.14 13.19 -6.12
CA MET A 67 -4.16 13.45 -7.18
C MET A 67 -2.79 13.71 -6.57
N GLY A 68 -1.75 13.26 -7.26
CA GLY A 68 -0.38 13.54 -6.84
C GLY A 68 0.58 13.61 -8.00
N TYR A 69 1.77 14.10 -7.70
CA TYR A 69 2.89 14.10 -8.64
C TYR A 69 4.21 13.86 -7.91
N ILE A 70 5.19 13.35 -8.65
CA ILE A 70 6.62 13.40 -8.30
C ILE A 70 7.35 14.04 -9.47
N ARG A 71 8.27 14.97 -9.18
CA ARG A 71 9.20 15.56 -10.13
C ARG A 71 10.63 15.26 -9.73
N MET A 72 11.40 14.64 -10.63
CA MET A 72 12.83 14.39 -10.45
C MET A 72 13.64 15.37 -11.28
N ILE A 73 14.70 15.89 -10.69
CA ILE A 73 15.62 16.85 -11.33
C ILE A 73 17.02 16.22 -11.35
N LYS A 74 17.70 16.32 -12.48
CA LYS A 74 19.07 15.88 -12.67
C LYS A 74 19.83 16.95 -13.46
N ASP A 75 21.02 17.34 -13.01
CA ASP A 75 21.87 18.36 -13.66
C ASP A 75 21.08 19.66 -13.94
N ASP A 76 20.34 20.13 -12.93
CA ASP A 76 19.46 21.32 -12.96
C ASP A 76 18.36 21.29 -14.03
N LYS A 77 18.04 20.12 -14.57
CA LYS A 77 16.99 19.93 -15.58
C LYS A 77 15.96 18.90 -15.11
N PRO A 78 14.68 19.04 -15.48
CA PRO A 78 13.70 18.01 -15.22
C PRO A 78 14.12 16.70 -15.91
N ALA A 79 14.06 15.60 -15.19
CA ALA A 79 14.43 14.27 -15.68
C ALA A 79 13.24 13.35 -15.88
N LEU A 80 12.29 13.37 -14.93
CA LEU A 80 11.10 12.53 -14.94
C LEU A 80 9.97 13.22 -14.17
N TYR A 81 8.74 13.00 -14.64
CA TYR A 81 7.52 13.30 -13.90
C TYR A 81 6.73 12.01 -13.72
N GLU A 82 6.18 11.81 -12.53
CA GLU A 82 5.19 10.79 -12.22
C GLU A 82 3.89 11.49 -11.83
N VAL A 83 2.78 11.08 -12.40
CA VAL A 83 1.43 11.58 -12.05
C VAL A 83 0.65 10.42 -11.46
N PHE A 84 0.05 10.67 -10.30
CA PHE A 84 -0.68 9.69 -9.51
C PHE A 84 -2.16 10.02 -9.47
N ALA A 85 -2.99 9.00 -9.56
CA ALA A 85 -4.39 9.05 -9.18
C ALA A 85 -4.69 7.88 -8.24
N PHE A 86 -5.19 8.17 -7.03
CA PHE A 86 -5.76 7.16 -6.15
C PHE A 86 -7.27 7.26 -6.25
N GLU A 87 -7.91 6.16 -6.58
CA GLU A 87 -9.35 6.06 -6.84
C GLU A 87 -9.94 4.88 -6.06
N PRO A 88 -11.25 4.89 -5.73
CA PRO A 88 -11.87 3.76 -5.06
C PRO A 88 -11.80 2.47 -5.88
N GLY A 89 -11.51 1.34 -5.23
CA GLY A 89 -11.57 0.00 -5.77
C GLY A 89 -12.35 -0.92 -4.84
N GLU A 90 -12.54 -2.16 -5.22
CA GLU A 90 -13.35 -3.14 -4.48
C GLU A 90 -12.80 -3.45 -3.07
N LYS A 91 -11.47 -3.53 -2.94
CA LYS A 91 -10.79 -3.86 -1.68
C LYS A 91 -10.17 -2.66 -0.97
N GLY A 92 -10.18 -1.50 -1.61
CA GLY A 92 -9.54 -0.28 -1.15
C GLY A 92 -9.06 0.57 -2.32
N PRO A 93 -8.32 1.66 -2.08
CA PRO A 93 -7.84 2.53 -3.14
C PRO A 93 -6.98 1.80 -4.17
N ILE A 94 -7.15 2.13 -5.43
CA ILE A 94 -6.27 1.72 -6.52
C ILE A 94 -5.37 2.92 -6.84
N ALA A 95 -4.04 2.73 -6.81
CA ALA A 95 -3.10 3.74 -7.26
C ALA A 95 -2.77 3.51 -8.74
N ARG A 96 -2.96 4.53 -9.56
CA ARG A 96 -2.55 4.56 -10.96
C ARG A 96 -1.43 5.57 -11.10
N VAL A 97 -0.35 5.16 -11.77
CA VAL A 97 0.83 5.99 -11.97
C VAL A 97 1.16 6.04 -13.45
N LYS A 98 1.39 7.25 -13.95
CA LYS A 98 1.84 7.46 -15.31
C LYS A 98 3.11 8.30 -15.31
N HIS A 99 4.10 7.87 -16.10
CA HIS A 99 5.41 8.48 -16.17
C HIS A 99 5.56 9.31 -17.44
N PHE A 100 6.27 10.43 -17.31
CA PHE A 100 6.53 11.34 -18.42
C PHE A 100 7.99 11.81 -18.43
N LYS A 101 8.58 11.82 -19.62
CA LYS A 101 9.79 12.61 -19.88
C LYS A 101 9.47 14.11 -19.93
N PRO A 102 10.49 14.99 -19.84
CA PRO A 102 10.31 16.42 -20.13
C PRO A 102 9.55 16.67 -21.43
N GLY A 103 8.68 17.68 -21.42
CA GLY A 103 7.74 17.94 -22.52
C GLY A 103 6.44 17.14 -22.40
N LEU A 104 6.17 16.49 -21.26
CA LEU A 104 5.00 15.64 -21.02
C LEU A 104 4.86 14.47 -22.01
N ILE A 105 6.01 13.94 -22.45
CA ILE A 105 6.06 12.76 -23.32
C ILE A 105 5.84 11.53 -22.46
N ALA A 106 4.69 10.88 -22.58
CA ALA A 106 4.36 9.68 -21.81
C ALA A 106 5.31 8.53 -22.12
N LEU A 107 5.66 7.75 -21.11
CA LEU A 107 6.47 6.53 -21.25
C LEU A 107 5.60 5.30 -21.50
N GLU A 108 4.37 5.30 -20.98
CA GLU A 108 3.37 4.27 -21.22
C GLU A 108 2.45 4.67 -22.37
N GLU A 109 1.86 3.68 -23.02
CA GLU A 109 0.82 3.85 -24.04
C GLU A 109 -0.34 4.71 -23.52
N LYS A 110 -1.08 5.33 -24.47
CA LYS A 110 -2.12 6.33 -24.14
C LYS A 110 -3.08 5.89 -23.04
N ASN A 111 -3.54 4.65 -23.08
CA ASN A 111 -4.56 4.10 -22.18
C ASN A 111 -3.96 3.15 -21.12
N VAL A 112 -2.64 3.17 -20.92
CA VAL A 112 -1.92 2.31 -19.98
C VAL A 112 -1.37 3.16 -18.84
N SER A 113 -1.42 2.65 -17.63
CA SER A 113 -0.75 3.18 -16.45
C SER A 113 -0.21 2.00 -15.63
N ASP A 114 0.84 2.21 -14.87
CA ASP A 114 1.18 1.29 -13.80
C ASP A 114 0.05 1.31 -12.76
N THR A 115 -0.48 0.15 -12.42
CA THR A 115 -1.59 0.00 -11.48
C THR A 115 -1.12 -0.77 -10.26
N TYR A 116 -1.46 -0.24 -9.09
CA TYR A 116 -1.14 -0.85 -7.80
C TYR A 116 -2.40 -1.01 -6.97
N ASN A 117 -2.67 -2.23 -6.54
CA ASN A 117 -3.82 -2.59 -5.73
C ASN A 117 -3.51 -2.42 -4.25
N PHE A 118 -4.48 -1.96 -3.50
CA PHE A 118 -4.41 -1.84 -2.05
C PHE A 118 -4.30 -3.22 -1.38
N ILE A 119 -3.38 -3.33 -0.42
CA ILE A 119 -3.21 -4.52 0.41
C ILE A 119 -3.69 -4.25 1.83
N GLU A 120 -3.13 -3.23 2.48
CA GLU A 120 -3.49 -2.85 3.84
C GLU A 120 -3.13 -1.39 4.13
N ALA A 121 -3.78 -0.81 5.14
CA ALA A 121 -3.36 0.44 5.75
C ALA A 121 -3.24 0.29 7.27
N LYS A 122 -2.30 1.03 7.82
CA LYS A 122 -2.09 1.25 9.25
C LYS A 122 -2.05 2.75 9.49
N LYS A 123 -1.97 3.17 10.73
CA LYS A 123 -1.82 4.59 11.04
C LYS A 123 -0.62 5.18 10.30
N ASN A 124 -0.87 6.16 9.42
CA ASN A 124 0.13 6.85 8.62
C ASN A 124 0.96 5.95 7.67
N GLN A 125 0.46 4.80 7.29
CA GLN A 125 1.11 3.87 6.38
C GLN A 125 0.09 3.15 5.51
N ALA A 126 0.42 2.94 4.23
CA ALA A 126 -0.37 2.12 3.32
C ALA A 126 0.53 1.29 2.42
N LEU A 127 0.15 0.04 2.18
CA LEU A 127 0.85 -0.94 1.34
C LEU A 127 0.02 -1.21 0.09
N PHE A 128 0.71 -1.15 -1.04
CA PHE A 128 0.17 -1.46 -2.36
C PHE A 128 1.01 -2.51 -3.07
N GLU A 129 0.39 -3.27 -3.96
CA GLU A 129 1.06 -4.26 -4.81
C GLU A 129 0.72 -4.01 -6.27
N LYS A 130 1.74 -4.03 -7.14
CA LYS A 130 1.56 -3.90 -8.59
C LYS A 130 0.73 -5.06 -9.14
N ASP A 131 -0.07 -4.84 -10.18
CA ASP A 131 -0.96 -5.85 -10.79
C ASP A 131 -0.23 -7.15 -11.16
N ASP A 132 1.02 -7.05 -11.61
CA ASP A 132 1.87 -8.19 -11.98
C ASP A 132 2.60 -8.83 -10.77
N VAL A 133 2.32 -8.39 -9.55
CA VAL A 133 2.92 -8.86 -8.29
C VAL A 133 4.46 -8.70 -8.23
N SER A 134 5.05 -7.92 -9.15
CA SER A 134 6.51 -7.76 -9.23
C SER A 134 7.08 -6.79 -8.20
N VAL A 135 6.28 -5.86 -7.71
CA VAL A 135 6.69 -4.75 -6.83
C VAL A 135 5.62 -4.48 -5.79
N ARG A 136 6.04 -4.22 -4.56
CA ARG A 136 5.22 -3.59 -3.51
C ARG A 136 5.73 -2.21 -3.19
N ILE A 137 4.81 -1.30 -2.89
CA ILE A 137 5.11 0.08 -2.49
C ILE A 137 4.49 0.33 -1.12
N ILE A 138 5.28 0.84 -0.18
CA ILE A 138 4.79 1.36 1.08
C ILE A 138 4.91 2.89 1.02
N TYR A 139 3.80 3.57 1.26
CA TYR A 139 3.78 4.99 1.61
C TYR A 139 3.72 5.09 3.12
N GLU A 140 4.63 5.83 3.75
CA GLU A 140 4.72 5.95 5.20
C GLU A 140 5.05 7.38 5.63
N ARG A 141 4.20 7.99 6.43
CA ARG A 141 4.51 9.23 7.11
C ARG A 141 5.15 8.93 8.47
N ARG A 142 6.48 8.85 8.51
CA ARG A 142 7.27 8.51 9.71
C ARG A 142 7.21 9.57 10.79
N SER A 143 7.01 10.82 10.41
CA SER A 143 6.82 11.94 11.35
C SER A 143 5.94 13.03 10.72
N GLN A 144 5.65 14.09 11.48
CA GLN A 144 4.92 15.25 10.95
C GLN A 144 5.61 15.85 9.71
N ASN A 145 6.94 15.78 9.66
CA ASN A 145 7.76 16.42 8.63
C ASN A 145 8.48 15.42 7.72
N GLN A 146 8.21 14.12 7.82
CA GLN A 146 8.88 13.12 6.99
C GLN A 146 7.89 12.15 6.35
N LEU A 147 7.92 12.06 5.03
CA LEU A 147 7.24 11.07 4.23
C LEU A 147 8.28 10.19 3.54
N VAL A 148 8.06 8.88 3.55
CA VAL A 148 8.93 7.91 2.89
C VAL A 148 8.11 7.04 1.96
N ILE A 149 8.62 6.81 0.76
CA ILE A 149 8.12 5.81 -0.15
C ILE A 149 9.15 4.69 -0.19
N GLN A 150 8.72 3.48 0.17
CA GLN A 150 9.57 2.29 0.11
C GLN A 150 9.18 1.42 -1.07
N ARG A 151 10.18 0.81 -1.68
CA ARG A 151 10.00 -0.21 -2.70
C ARG A 151 10.37 -1.58 -2.16
N GLY A 152 9.43 -2.51 -2.23
CA GLY A 152 9.62 -3.91 -1.92
C GLY A 152 9.94 -4.73 -3.17
N LYS A 153 10.87 -5.66 -3.03
CA LYS A 153 11.17 -6.71 -4.01
C LYS A 153 11.08 -8.06 -3.34
N MET A 154 10.75 -9.09 -4.11
CA MET A 154 10.76 -10.46 -3.63
C MET A 154 12.21 -10.99 -3.65
N GLU A 155 12.72 -11.38 -2.48
CA GLU A 155 14.01 -12.01 -2.30
C GLU A 155 13.82 -13.25 -1.41
N ASP A 156 14.26 -14.41 -1.85
CA ASP A 156 14.14 -15.69 -1.11
C ASP A 156 12.72 -15.95 -0.55
N ASN A 157 11.70 -15.73 -1.39
CA ASN A 157 10.27 -15.85 -1.04
C ASN A 157 9.80 -14.92 0.09
N LYS A 158 10.49 -13.81 0.32
CA LYS A 158 10.11 -12.77 1.28
C LYS A 158 10.15 -11.39 0.64
N TRP A 159 9.24 -10.52 1.05
CA TRP A 159 9.30 -9.12 0.65
C TRP A 159 10.35 -8.38 1.46
N VAL A 160 11.34 -7.82 0.76
CA VAL A 160 12.38 -6.94 1.33
C VAL A 160 12.11 -5.53 0.87
N PHE A 161 11.97 -4.60 1.83
CA PHE A 161 11.66 -3.19 1.56
C PHE A 161 12.89 -2.32 1.79
N MET A 162 13.10 -1.38 0.89
CA MET A 162 14.12 -0.33 1.01
C MET A 162 13.49 1.04 0.74
N ASP A 163 13.99 2.06 1.44
CA ASP A 163 13.59 3.44 1.19
C ASP A 163 13.96 3.82 -0.24
N LEU A 164 12.96 4.13 -1.06
CA LEU A 164 13.13 4.61 -2.43
C LEU A 164 13.26 6.13 -2.43
N PHE A 165 12.32 6.81 -1.77
CA PHE A 165 12.31 8.26 -1.63
C PHE A 165 12.10 8.64 -0.17
N VAL A 166 12.92 9.58 0.30
CA VAL A 166 12.79 10.18 1.62
C VAL A 166 12.57 11.67 1.45
N PHE A 167 11.42 12.14 1.91
CA PHE A 167 10.99 13.52 1.75
C PHE A 167 10.87 14.24 3.10
N THR A 168 11.14 15.53 3.09
CA THR A 168 10.83 16.48 4.15
C THR A 168 9.68 17.38 3.72
N ARG A 169 8.77 17.68 4.63
CA ARG A 169 7.62 18.56 4.35
C ARG A 169 8.07 19.97 4.03
N VAL A 170 7.47 20.55 3.01
CA VAL A 170 7.59 21.99 2.72
C VAL A 170 6.48 22.71 3.49
N PRO A 171 6.79 23.77 4.23
CA PRO A 171 5.81 24.58 4.95
C PRO A 171 4.73 25.16 4.05
#